data_d719c07d540a48551066490f870473b2
#
_entry.id   d719c07d540a48551066490f870473b2
#
_cell.length_a   1.000
_cell.length_b   1.000
_cell.length_c   1.000
_cell.angle_alpha   90.00
_cell.angle_beta   90.00
_cell.angle_gamma   90.00
#
_symmetry.space_group_name_H-M   'P 1'
#
loop_
_entity.id
_entity.type
_entity.pdbx_description
1 polymer ?
#
loop_
_entity_poly.entity_id
_entity_poly.type
_entity_poly.pdbx_seq_one_letter_code
_entity_poly.pdbx_strand_id
1 'polypeptide(L)'
;MALRGAVAEIIIADGGSTDGTPNIARASGAQVITAPRGRGPQLRAAAEAASQPWLLALHADTCPGAGWQEAVAGFIARPEAATQAGYFRFALDDAAPEARRLEAMVTWRCRWLGLPYGDQGLLIGRDFYQALGGYEPIPLMEDVALIRRIGRKRLVALPPAFITSAEKWRRHGWYARSARNLFCLSLWFAGVSPDRIVRLYTHRR
;
A
#
# COMPACT_ATOMS: atom_id res chain seq x y z
N MET A 1 1.07 5.86 -17.90
CA MET A 1 1.10 4.98 -16.71
C MET A 1 2.54 4.54 -16.47
N ALA A 2 3.09 4.87 -15.30
CA ALA A 2 4.51 4.62 -14.96
C ALA A 2 4.92 3.13 -14.87
N LEU A 3 3.96 2.21 -14.88
CA LEU A 3 4.20 0.76 -14.76
C LEU A 3 4.18 0.02 -16.10
N ARG A 4 3.65 0.62 -17.16
CA ARG A 4 3.50 -0.06 -18.45
C ARG A 4 4.87 -0.39 -19.06
N GLY A 5 5.07 -1.66 -19.42
CA GLY A 5 6.35 -2.16 -19.95
C GLY A 5 7.44 -2.39 -18.89
N ALA A 6 7.17 -2.04 -17.62
CA ALA A 6 8.12 -2.20 -16.53
C ALA A 6 7.81 -3.42 -15.65
N VAL A 7 6.61 -3.98 -15.76
CA VAL A 7 6.14 -5.18 -15.06
C VAL A 7 5.46 -6.13 -16.03
N ALA A 8 5.44 -7.41 -15.70
CA ALA A 8 4.88 -8.45 -16.56
C ALA A 8 3.35 -8.36 -16.64
N GLU A 9 2.69 -7.96 -15.54
CA GLU A 9 1.24 -7.81 -15.48
C GLU A 9 0.85 -6.65 -14.55
N ILE A 10 -0.30 -6.04 -14.83
CA ILE A 10 -0.94 -5.03 -13.97
C ILE A 10 -2.38 -5.48 -13.72
N ILE A 11 -2.73 -5.72 -12.47
CA ILE A 11 -4.06 -6.14 -12.05
C ILE A 11 -4.68 -5.03 -11.20
N ILE A 12 -5.90 -4.61 -11.56
CA ILE A 12 -6.68 -3.63 -10.82
C ILE A 12 -7.95 -4.31 -10.32
N ALA A 13 -8.07 -4.44 -8.99
CA ALA A 13 -9.28 -4.92 -8.37
C ALA A 13 -10.25 -3.76 -8.11
N ASP A 14 -11.33 -3.71 -8.89
CA ASP A 14 -12.36 -2.69 -8.79
C ASP A 14 -13.45 -3.10 -7.79
N GLY A 15 -13.75 -2.22 -6.85
CA GLY A 15 -14.77 -2.42 -5.80
C GLY A 15 -16.17 -1.94 -6.19
N GLY A 16 -16.48 -1.89 -7.49
CA GLY A 16 -17.77 -1.43 -8.02
C GLY A 16 -17.80 0.06 -8.32
N SER A 17 -16.78 0.58 -9.01
CA SER A 17 -16.75 1.96 -9.48
C SER A 17 -17.85 2.21 -10.52
N THR A 18 -18.56 3.34 -10.36
CA THR A 18 -19.64 3.78 -11.28
C THR A 18 -19.18 4.87 -12.25
N ASP A 19 -17.92 5.28 -12.16
CA ASP A 19 -17.27 6.23 -13.05
C ASP A 19 -16.47 5.51 -14.17
N GLY A 20 -15.73 6.23 -14.98
CA GLY A 20 -14.93 5.67 -16.05
C GLY A 20 -13.69 4.87 -15.63
N THR A 21 -13.42 4.68 -14.33
CA THR A 21 -12.19 4.06 -13.79
C THR A 21 -11.89 2.69 -14.41
N PRO A 22 -12.83 1.71 -14.49
CA PRO A 22 -12.51 0.40 -15.07
C PRO A 22 -12.15 0.48 -16.56
N ASN A 23 -12.78 1.38 -17.31
CA ASN A 23 -12.51 1.55 -18.75
C ASN A 23 -11.15 2.21 -18.98
N ILE A 24 -10.81 3.22 -18.21
CA ILE A 24 -9.49 3.87 -18.24
C ILE A 24 -8.39 2.84 -17.90
N ALA A 25 -8.63 2.00 -16.90
CA ALA A 25 -7.69 0.96 -16.50
C ALA A 25 -7.45 -0.06 -17.63
N ARG A 26 -8.51 -0.57 -18.26
CA ARG A 26 -8.40 -1.51 -19.39
C ARG A 26 -7.71 -0.86 -20.60
N ALA A 27 -8.07 0.37 -20.95
CA ALA A 27 -7.43 1.12 -22.03
C ALA A 27 -5.94 1.35 -21.76
N SER A 28 -5.52 1.37 -20.50
CA SER A 28 -4.12 1.46 -20.10
C SER A 28 -3.39 0.10 -20.11
N GLY A 29 -4.03 -0.99 -20.52
CA GLY A 29 -3.44 -2.33 -20.61
C GLY A 29 -3.45 -3.10 -19.28
N ALA A 30 -4.23 -2.67 -18.28
CA ALA A 30 -4.39 -3.41 -17.04
C ALA A 30 -5.51 -4.47 -17.16
N GLN A 31 -5.32 -5.60 -16.50
CA GLN A 31 -6.39 -6.53 -16.21
C GLN A 31 -7.26 -5.95 -15.11
N VAL A 32 -8.56 -5.80 -15.36
CA VAL A 32 -9.51 -5.32 -14.35
C VAL A 32 -10.38 -6.48 -13.90
N ILE A 33 -10.34 -6.75 -12.60
CA ILE A 33 -11.20 -7.74 -11.94
C ILE A 33 -12.16 -7.03 -11.00
N THR A 34 -13.36 -7.61 -10.81
CA THR A 34 -14.33 -7.12 -9.83
C THR A 34 -14.08 -7.83 -8.49
N ALA A 35 -14.06 -7.07 -7.41
CA ALA A 35 -13.90 -7.58 -6.06
C ALA A 35 -14.90 -6.93 -5.10
N PRO A 36 -15.19 -7.53 -3.95
CA PRO A 36 -15.97 -6.86 -2.91
C PRO A 36 -15.34 -5.53 -2.51
N ARG A 37 -16.19 -4.54 -2.23
CA ARG A 37 -15.72 -3.21 -1.83
C ARG A 37 -14.97 -3.27 -0.50
N GLY A 38 -13.76 -2.71 -0.46
CA GLY A 38 -12.88 -2.67 0.70
C GLY A 38 -11.43 -2.92 0.29
N ARG A 39 -10.49 -2.33 1.01
CA ARG A 39 -9.07 -2.39 0.63
C ARG A 39 -8.53 -3.82 0.72
N GLY A 40 -8.82 -4.53 1.81
CA GLY A 40 -8.38 -5.91 2.00
C GLY A 40 -8.94 -6.89 0.97
N PRO A 41 -10.28 -6.95 0.76
CA PRO A 41 -10.86 -7.79 -0.29
C PRO A 41 -10.29 -7.52 -1.69
N GLN A 42 -10.13 -6.23 -2.06
CA GLN A 42 -9.59 -5.86 -3.37
C GLN A 42 -8.12 -6.26 -3.54
N LEU A 43 -7.27 -5.98 -2.55
CA LEU A 43 -5.85 -6.37 -2.58
C LEU A 43 -5.69 -7.89 -2.58
N ARG A 44 -6.50 -8.60 -1.81
CA ARG A 44 -6.52 -10.06 -1.78
C ARG A 44 -6.89 -10.64 -3.15
N ALA A 45 -8.00 -10.19 -3.74
CA ALA A 45 -8.45 -10.67 -5.04
C ALA A 45 -7.40 -10.40 -6.14
N ALA A 46 -6.76 -9.20 -6.13
CA ALA A 46 -5.70 -8.90 -7.08
C ALA A 46 -4.48 -9.82 -6.90
N ALA A 47 -4.07 -10.10 -5.66
CA ALA A 47 -2.95 -10.99 -5.38
C ALA A 47 -3.26 -12.46 -5.73
N GLU A 48 -4.50 -12.91 -5.57
CA GLU A 48 -4.95 -14.24 -5.97
C GLU A 48 -5.01 -14.40 -7.50
N ALA A 49 -5.36 -13.34 -8.23
CA ALA A 49 -5.39 -13.32 -9.70
C ALA A 49 -3.99 -13.20 -10.33
N ALA A 50 -2.98 -12.79 -9.57
CA ALA A 50 -1.63 -12.62 -10.06
C ALA A 50 -0.97 -13.95 -10.38
N SER A 51 -0.26 -14.00 -11.52
CA SER A 51 0.44 -15.19 -12.00
C SER A 51 1.95 -15.16 -11.72
N GLN A 52 2.50 -13.98 -11.51
CA GLN A 52 3.95 -13.77 -11.40
C GLN A 52 4.50 -14.15 -10.01
N PRO A 53 5.79 -14.53 -9.91
CA PRO A 53 6.40 -14.96 -8.65
C PRO A 53 6.58 -13.83 -7.62
N TRP A 54 6.51 -12.57 -8.06
CA TRP A 54 6.63 -11.39 -7.20
C TRP A 54 5.43 -10.48 -7.32
N LEU A 55 4.97 -9.98 -6.19
CA LEU A 55 3.85 -9.06 -6.08
C LEU A 55 4.36 -7.69 -5.64
N LEU A 56 3.94 -6.63 -6.33
CA LEU A 56 4.11 -5.24 -5.91
C LEU A 56 2.72 -4.63 -5.70
N ALA A 57 2.27 -4.60 -4.46
CA ALA A 57 0.98 -3.99 -4.11
C ALA A 57 1.11 -2.47 -4.00
N LEU A 58 0.23 -1.73 -4.70
CA LEU A 58 0.21 -0.27 -4.74
C LEU A 58 -1.18 0.28 -4.50
N HIS A 59 -1.27 1.46 -3.92
CA HIS A 59 -2.49 2.25 -3.95
C HIS A 59 -2.65 2.99 -5.28
N ALA A 60 -3.90 3.18 -5.71
CA ALA A 60 -4.22 3.82 -6.99
C ALA A 60 -3.78 5.31 -7.08
N ASP A 61 -3.54 5.96 -5.94
CA ASP A 61 -3.06 7.34 -5.82
C ASP A 61 -1.55 7.45 -5.55
N THR A 62 -0.80 6.37 -5.81
CA THR A 62 0.65 6.30 -5.59
C THR A 62 1.38 6.02 -6.90
N CYS A 63 2.43 6.81 -7.18
CA CYS A 63 3.29 6.65 -8.34
C CYS A 63 4.71 6.27 -7.90
N PRO A 64 5.33 5.24 -8.52
CA PRO A 64 6.73 4.93 -8.30
C PRO A 64 7.65 6.08 -8.74
N GLY A 65 8.63 6.42 -7.92
CA GLY A 65 9.68 7.39 -8.26
C GLY A 65 10.83 6.76 -9.05
N ALA A 66 11.75 7.59 -9.51
CA ALA A 66 12.91 7.13 -10.30
C ALA A 66 13.73 6.07 -9.58
N GLY A 67 14.29 5.11 -10.34
CA GLY A 67 15.13 4.03 -9.82
C GLY A 67 14.39 2.91 -9.11
N TRP A 68 13.06 2.87 -9.17
CA TRP A 68 12.29 1.81 -8.51
C TRP A 68 12.49 0.43 -9.14
N GLN A 69 12.68 0.35 -10.46
CA GLN A 69 12.90 -0.92 -11.17
C GLN A 69 14.22 -1.57 -10.75
N GLU A 70 15.28 -0.79 -10.69
CA GLU A 70 16.60 -1.21 -10.23
C GLU A 70 16.56 -1.65 -8.77
N ALA A 71 15.83 -0.93 -7.92
CA ALA A 71 15.64 -1.30 -6.53
C ALA A 71 14.86 -2.61 -6.37
N VAL A 72 13.82 -2.83 -7.19
CA VAL A 72 13.06 -4.09 -7.23
C VAL A 72 13.97 -5.22 -7.69
N ALA A 73 14.68 -5.05 -8.81
CA ALA A 73 15.60 -6.06 -9.33
C ALA A 73 16.70 -6.43 -8.32
N GLY A 74 17.31 -5.42 -7.71
CA GLY A 74 18.34 -5.61 -6.69
C GLY A 74 17.80 -6.28 -5.42
N PHE A 75 16.55 -6.03 -5.02
CA PHE A 75 15.92 -6.73 -3.90
C PHE A 75 15.66 -8.20 -4.25
N ILE A 76 15.07 -8.48 -5.41
CA ILE A 76 14.71 -9.82 -5.85
C ILE A 76 15.95 -10.73 -6.01
N ALA A 77 17.07 -10.15 -6.42
CA ALA A 77 18.34 -10.89 -6.59
C ALA A 77 18.99 -11.34 -5.28
N ARG A 78 18.51 -10.90 -4.13
CA ARG A 78 19.07 -11.27 -2.82
C ARG A 78 18.61 -12.67 -2.41
N PRO A 79 19.48 -13.52 -1.87
CA PRO A 79 19.11 -14.86 -1.40
C PRO A 79 17.99 -14.84 -0.35
N GLU A 80 17.97 -13.82 0.54
CA GLU A 80 17.00 -13.71 1.62
C GLU A 80 15.63 -13.16 1.16
N ALA A 81 15.54 -12.66 -0.06
CA ALA A 81 14.32 -12.03 -0.59
C ALA A 81 13.10 -12.96 -0.53
N ALA A 82 13.30 -14.28 -0.67
CA ALA A 82 12.23 -15.28 -0.60
C ALA A 82 11.45 -15.26 0.73
N THR A 83 12.04 -14.74 1.81
CA THR A 83 11.43 -14.67 3.14
C THR A 83 11.34 -13.26 3.69
N GLN A 84 11.56 -12.26 2.84
CA GLN A 84 11.53 -10.84 3.18
C GLN A 84 10.51 -10.09 2.32
N ALA A 85 10.16 -8.89 2.75
CA ALA A 85 9.34 -7.97 1.97
C ALA A 85 9.98 -6.58 1.91
N GLY A 86 9.98 -5.99 0.71
CA GLY A 86 10.46 -4.65 0.46
C GLY A 86 9.35 -3.61 0.59
N TYR A 87 9.68 -2.43 1.09
CA TYR A 87 8.81 -1.26 1.06
C TYR A 87 9.61 -0.02 0.65
N PHE A 88 8.94 0.96 0.04
CA PHE A 88 9.59 2.14 -0.49
C PHE A 88 9.47 3.34 0.46
N ARG A 89 10.28 4.36 0.24
CA ARG A 89 10.18 5.60 0.99
C ARG A 89 8.88 6.33 0.63
N PHE A 90 8.14 6.77 1.62
CA PHE A 90 6.96 7.60 1.43
C PHE A 90 7.35 9.01 1.00
N ALA A 91 6.70 9.53 -0.02
CA ALA A 91 6.79 10.93 -0.41
C ALA A 91 5.41 11.45 -0.85
N LEU A 92 5.24 12.76 -0.80
CA LEU A 92 4.03 13.45 -1.24
C LEU A 92 4.33 14.37 -2.43
N ASP A 93 3.35 14.54 -3.31
CA ASP A 93 3.36 15.47 -4.43
C ASP A 93 3.15 16.94 -3.98
N ASP A 94 3.75 17.32 -2.85
CA ASP A 94 3.57 18.64 -2.25
C ASP A 94 4.90 19.12 -1.62
N ALA A 95 5.22 20.40 -1.81
CA ALA A 95 6.44 21.00 -1.27
C ALA A 95 6.23 21.65 0.11
N ALA A 96 5.01 21.65 0.65
CA ALA A 96 4.69 22.27 1.94
C ALA A 96 5.55 21.72 3.10
N PRO A 97 5.93 22.55 4.07
CA PRO A 97 6.67 22.09 5.25
C PRO A 97 5.95 20.98 6.02
N GLU A 98 4.62 21.00 6.02
CA GLU A 98 3.77 19.96 6.62
C GLU A 98 3.97 18.60 5.93
N ALA A 99 4.10 18.58 4.60
CA ALA A 99 4.39 17.37 3.83
C ALA A 99 5.75 16.78 4.26
N ARG A 100 6.77 17.61 4.37
CA ARG A 100 8.12 17.17 4.82
C ARG A 100 8.10 16.64 6.24
N ARG A 101 7.34 17.26 7.16
CA ARG A 101 7.18 16.76 8.53
C ARG A 101 6.47 15.39 8.55
N LEU A 102 5.43 15.22 7.74
CA LEU A 102 4.72 13.95 7.63
C LEU A 102 5.62 12.84 7.07
N GLU A 103 6.38 13.11 6.02
CA GLU A 103 7.34 12.16 5.45
C GLU A 103 8.41 11.75 6.47
N ALA A 104 8.93 12.69 7.24
CA ALA A 104 9.89 12.42 8.31
C ALA A 104 9.27 11.53 9.40
N MET A 105 8.04 11.81 9.81
CA MET A 105 7.31 11.01 10.80
C MET A 105 7.02 9.60 10.29
N VAL A 106 6.64 9.44 9.00
CA VAL A 106 6.45 8.12 8.39
C VAL A 106 7.76 7.35 8.34
N THR A 107 8.86 8.00 7.97
CA THR A 107 10.20 7.38 7.96
C THR A 107 10.60 6.91 9.35
N TRP A 108 10.38 7.73 10.38
CA TRP A 108 10.62 7.36 11.78
C TRP A 108 9.79 6.15 12.19
N ARG A 109 8.49 6.14 11.91
CA ARG A 109 7.58 5.02 12.19
C ARG A 109 8.04 3.72 11.54
N CYS A 110 8.44 3.76 10.27
CA CYS A 110 8.91 2.57 9.57
C CYS A 110 10.22 2.05 10.16
N ARG A 111 11.16 2.95 10.44
CA ARG A 111 12.48 2.59 10.98
C ARG A 111 12.38 2.00 12.39
N TRP A 112 11.59 2.59 13.27
CA TRP A 112 11.57 2.24 14.69
C TRP A 112 10.46 1.25 15.04
N LEU A 113 9.30 1.36 14.43
CA LEU A 113 8.16 0.49 14.72
C LEU A 113 7.98 -0.64 13.69
N GLY A 114 8.67 -0.59 12.54
CA GLY A 114 8.50 -1.56 11.46
C GLY A 114 7.09 -1.56 10.88
N LEU A 115 6.49 -0.38 10.69
CA LEU A 115 5.11 -0.21 10.25
C LEU A 115 5.02 0.63 8.96
N PRO A 116 5.54 0.15 7.81
CA PRO A 116 5.18 0.73 6.53
C PRO A 116 3.69 0.47 6.23
N TYR A 117 3.04 1.39 5.53
CA TYR A 117 1.64 1.24 5.09
C TYR A 117 1.56 1.02 3.58
N GLY A 118 0.35 0.73 3.09
CA GLY A 118 0.12 0.43 1.68
C GLY A 118 0.47 1.55 0.70
N ASP A 119 0.53 2.81 1.16
CA ASP A 119 0.98 3.97 0.37
C ASP A 119 2.50 3.99 0.08
N GLN A 120 3.25 3.10 0.72
CA GLN A 120 4.68 2.91 0.48
C GLN A 120 4.99 1.76 -0.51
N GLY A 121 3.95 1.09 -1.02
CA GLY A 121 4.10 -0.12 -1.80
C GLY A 121 4.67 -1.28 -0.99
N LEU A 122 4.23 -2.49 -1.30
CA LEU A 122 4.75 -3.72 -0.69
C LEU A 122 5.23 -4.67 -1.79
N LEU A 123 6.53 -4.90 -1.85
CA LEU A 123 7.15 -5.89 -2.71
C LEU A 123 7.38 -7.19 -1.92
N ILE A 124 6.77 -8.28 -2.35
CA ILE A 124 6.83 -9.57 -1.63
C ILE A 124 6.80 -10.74 -2.60
N GLY A 125 7.54 -11.80 -2.32
CA GLY A 125 7.43 -13.06 -3.04
C GLY A 125 6.05 -13.69 -2.86
N ARG A 126 5.47 -14.22 -3.94
CA ARG A 126 4.13 -14.80 -3.93
C ARG A 126 4.00 -15.96 -2.94
N ASP A 127 4.97 -16.85 -2.91
CA ASP A 127 4.96 -17.99 -1.97
C ASP A 127 5.03 -17.53 -0.52
N PHE A 128 5.86 -16.52 -0.24
CA PHE A 128 5.95 -15.95 1.10
C PHE A 128 4.66 -15.23 1.50
N TYR A 129 4.04 -14.49 0.57
CA TYR A 129 2.73 -13.87 0.77
C TYR A 129 1.65 -14.92 1.12
N GLN A 130 1.63 -16.04 0.38
CA GLN A 130 0.68 -17.13 0.62
C GLN A 130 0.94 -17.84 1.94
N ALA A 131 2.20 -18.12 2.29
CA ALA A 131 2.59 -18.71 3.56
C ALA A 131 2.18 -17.87 4.77
N LEU A 132 2.11 -16.53 4.60
CA LEU A 132 1.59 -15.60 5.61
C LEU A 132 0.04 -15.52 5.66
N GLY A 133 -0.67 -16.21 4.76
CA GLY A 133 -2.14 -16.14 4.63
C GLY A 133 -2.65 -14.94 3.86
N GLY A 134 -1.78 -14.13 3.24
CA GLY A 134 -2.12 -13.01 2.38
C GLY A 134 -2.82 -11.84 3.07
N TYR A 135 -3.43 -10.94 2.31
CA TYR A 135 -4.26 -9.87 2.86
C TYR A 135 -5.53 -10.43 3.51
N GLU A 136 -5.85 -9.96 4.70
CA GLU A 136 -7.13 -10.25 5.33
C GLU A 136 -8.28 -9.51 4.60
N PRO A 137 -9.47 -10.13 4.45
CA PRO A 137 -10.61 -9.50 3.79
C PRO A 137 -11.31 -8.48 4.70
N ILE A 138 -10.55 -7.61 5.35
CA ILE A 138 -11.04 -6.56 6.25
C ILE A 138 -11.07 -5.20 5.52
N PRO A 139 -12.02 -4.33 5.85
CA PRO A 139 -12.24 -3.10 5.08
C PRO A 139 -11.15 -2.05 5.28
N LEU A 140 -10.40 -2.12 6.38
CA LEU A 140 -9.32 -1.20 6.76
C LEU A 140 -8.30 -1.92 7.66
N MET A 141 -7.05 -1.46 7.71
CA MET A 141 -5.91 -2.04 8.46
C MET A 141 -5.40 -3.38 7.92
N GLU A 142 -5.76 -3.75 6.71
CA GLU A 142 -5.31 -4.94 5.99
C GLU A 142 -3.79 -4.95 5.79
N ASP A 143 -3.23 -3.78 5.51
CA ASP A 143 -1.79 -3.54 5.37
C ASP A 143 -1.06 -3.70 6.70
N VAL A 144 -1.58 -3.10 7.77
CA VAL A 144 -1.02 -3.22 9.13
C VAL A 144 -1.03 -4.69 9.58
N ALA A 145 -2.13 -5.42 9.33
CA ALA A 145 -2.25 -6.83 9.67
C ALA A 145 -1.20 -7.69 8.96
N LEU A 146 -0.99 -7.49 7.66
CA LEU A 146 0.02 -8.21 6.88
C LEU A 146 1.44 -7.85 7.32
N ILE A 147 1.75 -6.57 7.48
CA ILE A 147 3.06 -6.06 7.91
C ILE A 147 3.45 -6.66 9.27
N ARG A 148 2.51 -6.79 10.20
CA ARG A 148 2.77 -7.43 11.50
C ARG A 148 3.09 -8.91 11.38
N ARG A 149 2.43 -9.65 10.46
CA ARG A 149 2.74 -11.07 10.18
C ARG A 149 4.09 -11.25 9.50
N ILE A 150 4.48 -10.32 8.61
CA ILE A 150 5.84 -10.28 8.05
C ILE A 150 6.85 -10.11 9.18
N GLY A 151 6.61 -9.18 10.09
CA GLY A 151 7.48 -8.85 11.22
C GLY A 151 8.68 -7.98 10.83
N ARG A 152 9.07 -7.08 11.73
CA ARG A 152 10.06 -6.03 11.49
C ARG A 152 11.40 -6.53 10.91
N LYS A 153 11.88 -7.68 11.35
CA LYS A 153 13.17 -8.24 10.91
C LYS A 153 13.20 -8.66 9.44
N ARG A 154 12.04 -8.90 8.86
CA ARG A 154 11.87 -9.31 7.45
C ARG A 154 11.45 -8.17 6.53
N LEU A 155 11.32 -6.95 7.06
CA LEU A 155 11.01 -5.74 6.29
C LEU A 155 12.30 -5.04 5.87
N VAL A 156 12.41 -4.75 4.57
CA VAL A 156 13.56 -4.08 3.95
C VAL A 156 13.13 -2.76 3.33
N ALA A 157 13.74 -1.67 3.78
CA ALA A 157 13.51 -0.36 3.18
C ALA A 157 14.25 -0.24 1.84
N LEU A 158 13.54 0.09 0.78
CA LEU A 158 14.08 0.34 -0.55
C LEU A 158 14.24 1.85 -0.77
N PRO A 159 15.39 2.30 -1.35
CA PRO A 159 15.74 3.72 -1.41
C PRO A 159 14.78 4.62 -2.19
N PRO A 160 14.21 4.21 -3.35
CA PRO A 160 13.33 5.07 -4.13
C PRO A 160 12.08 5.50 -3.35
N ALA A 161 11.60 6.72 -3.66
CA ALA A 161 10.35 7.19 -3.09
C ALA A 161 9.16 6.72 -3.94
N PHE A 162 8.07 6.37 -3.28
CA PHE A 162 6.76 6.27 -3.89
C PHE A 162 5.96 7.52 -3.53
N ILE A 163 5.46 8.21 -4.55
CA ILE A 163 4.86 9.53 -4.44
C ILE A 163 3.36 9.37 -4.40
N THR A 164 2.77 9.72 -3.27
CA THR A 164 1.31 9.68 -3.05
C THR A 164 0.72 11.07 -3.15
N SER A 165 -0.49 11.18 -3.68
CA SER A 165 -1.18 12.47 -3.79
C SER A 165 -1.47 13.08 -2.42
N ALA A 166 -1.07 14.35 -2.24
CA ALA A 166 -1.32 15.13 -1.04
C ALA A 166 -2.75 15.73 -0.99
N GLU A 167 -3.57 15.55 -2.04
CA GLU A 167 -4.89 16.15 -2.17
C GLU A 167 -5.76 15.93 -0.93
N LYS A 168 -5.75 14.71 -0.38
CA LYS A 168 -6.53 14.36 0.81
C LYS A 168 -6.10 15.12 2.07
N TRP A 169 -4.81 15.46 2.18
CA TRP A 169 -4.28 16.27 3.29
C TRP A 169 -4.56 17.76 3.07
N ARG A 170 -4.41 18.26 1.86
CA ARG A 170 -4.80 19.63 1.49
C ARG A 170 -6.27 19.89 1.80
N ARG A 171 -7.15 18.94 1.42
CA ARG A 171 -8.60 19.06 1.58
C ARG A 171 -9.07 18.96 3.03
N HIS A 172 -8.48 18.09 3.85
CA HIS A 172 -8.96 17.77 5.20
C HIS A 172 -8.07 18.31 6.32
N GLY A 173 -7.01 19.04 5.98
CA GLY A 173 -6.01 19.52 6.92
C GLY A 173 -4.95 18.46 7.30
N TRP A 174 -3.71 18.88 7.31
CA TRP A 174 -2.55 18.03 7.55
C TRP A 174 -2.59 17.32 8.91
N TYR A 175 -2.82 18.09 9.96
CA TYR A 175 -2.82 17.58 11.34
C TYR A 175 -4.06 16.77 11.66
N ALA A 176 -5.25 17.25 11.25
CA ALA A 176 -6.51 16.57 11.52
C ALA A 176 -6.57 15.18 10.89
N ARG A 177 -6.10 15.06 9.64
CA ARG A 177 -6.02 13.78 8.95
C ARG A 177 -5.00 12.83 9.59
N SER A 178 -3.80 13.34 9.92
CA SER A 178 -2.75 12.54 10.57
C SER A 178 -3.18 12.05 11.95
N ALA A 179 -3.80 12.92 12.76
CA ALA A 179 -4.36 12.56 14.06
C ALA A 179 -5.46 11.48 13.95
N ARG A 180 -6.36 11.60 12.96
CA ARG A 180 -7.39 10.59 12.70
C ARG A 180 -6.78 9.24 12.32
N ASN A 181 -5.77 9.24 11.45
CA ASN A 181 -5.09 8.00 11.06
C ASN A 181 -4.42 7.35 12.27
N LEU A 182 -3.74 8.13 13.11
CA LEU A 182 -3.11 7.64 14.33
C LEU A 182 -4.14 7.12 15.34
N PHE A 183 -5.27 7.81 15.51
CA PHE A 183 -6.38 7.37 16.35
C PHE A 183 -6.95 6.02 15.87
N CYS A 184 -7.23 5.87 14.57
CA CYS A 184 -7.70 4.61 14.01
C CYS A 184 -6.69 3.47 14.22
N LEU A 185 -5.40 3.76 14.08
CA LEU A 185 -4.34 2.81 14.36
C LEU A 185 -4.30 2.41 15.84
N SER A 186 -4.44 3.37 16.76
CA SER A 186 -4.49 3.09 18.19
C SER A 186 -5.67 2.21 18.57
N LEU A 187 -6.85 2.45 17.97
CA LEU A 187 -8.03 1.59 18.16
C LEU A 187 -7.78 0.16 17.65
N TRP A 188 -7.09 0.02 16.51
CA TRP A 188 -6.70 -1.28 15.99
C TRP A 188 -5.81 -2.04 16.98
N PHE A 189 -4.78 -1.40 17.52
CA PHE A 189 -3.91 -2.02 18.53
C PHE A 189 -4.62 -2.31 19.87
N ALA A 190 -5.67 -1.56 20.18
CA ALA A 190 -6.54 -1.83 21.33
C ALA A 190 -7.57 -2.96 21.08
N GLY A 191 -7.53 -3.61 19.89
CA GLY A 191 -8.41 -4.74 19.56
C GLY A 191 -9.81 -4.35 19.09
N VAL A 192 -10.05 -3.08 18.73
CA VAL A 192 -11.32 -2.65 18.15
C VAL A 192 -11.48 -3.22 16.74
N SER A 193 -12.64 -3.78 16.44
CA SER A 193 -12.89 -4.43 15.14
C SER A 193 -12.76 -3.47 13.95
N PRO A 194 -12.20 -3.93 12.80
CA PRO A 194 -12.05 -3.11 11.58
C PRO A 194 -13.34 -2.45 11.10
N ASP A 195 -14.49 -3.12 11.25
CA ASP A 195 -15.79 -2.60 10.87
C ASP A 195 -16.22 -1.38 11.71
N ARG A 196 -15.86 -1.35 13.00
CA ARG A 196 -16.09 -0.18 13.85
C ARG A 196 -15.14 0.95 13.47
N ILE A 197 -13.86 0.63 13.22
CA ILE A 197 -12.86 1.62 12.82
C ILE A 197 -13.24 2.28 11.50
N VAL A 198 -13.69 1.51 10.50
CA VAL A 198 -14.08 2.07 9.20
C VAL A 198 -15.27 3.01 9.30
N ARG A 199 -16.26 2.73 10.18
CA ARG A 199 -17.38 3.65 10.43
C ARG A 199 -16.88 5.00 10.98
N LEU A 200 -15.98 4.99 11.94
CA LEU A 200 -15.35 6.20 12.48
C LEU A 200 -14.50 6.93 11.43
N TYR A 201 -13.84 6.18 10.55
CA TYR A 201 -13.03 6.74 9.47
C TYR A 201 -13.86 7.41 8.38
N THR A 202 -15.07 6.89 8.06
CA THR A 202 -15.92 7.34 6.97
C THR A 202 -16.99 8.35 7.41
N HIS A 203 -17.39 8.38 8.66
CA HIS A 203 -18.50 9.22 9.18
C HIS A 203 -18.24 10.75 9.21
N ARG A 204 -17.06 11.20 8.77
CA ARG A 204 -16.70 12.63 8.66
C ARG A 204 -16.25 13.00 7.24
N ARG A 205 -16.99 12.51 6.25
CA ARG A 205 -16.87 12.99 4.87
C ARG A 205 -17.92 14.06 4.58
#